data_c330c12c01f602fcc71c6db1da885642
#
_entry.id   c330c12c01f602fcc71c6db1da885642
#
_cell.length_a   1.000
_cell.length_b   1.000
_cell.length_c   1.000
_cell.angle_alpha   90.00
_cell.angle_beta   90.00
_cell.angle_gamma   90.00
#
_symmetry.space_group_name_H-M   'P 1'
#
loop_
_entity.id
_entity.type
_entity.pdbx_description
1 polymer ?
#
loop_
_entity_poly.entity_id
_entity_poly.type
_entity_poly.pdbx_seq_one_letter_code
_entity_poly.pdbx_strand_id
1 'polypeptide(L)'
;MRADYLIVCLIAVLAFAGCSVPVRKEAVPQNLTTQAQVPGLEEGRYRVGIDTEALTRDAVESFYREAAHLKASGHQGPLPPAVFLAISGGGDDGAFGAGLLNGWTTAGDRPQFKLVTGVSTGALIAPFAFLGPTYDDELKHFYTESSPEDILEPRPVLAALTSDALADNAPLRRLLARVVDQRMLEAIAAEHEKGRMLLIATVDLDARHTVLWNLTKIAASRDPKALDLIHSLMIASAAIPAAFPPMMIDVEVDGRPYQEMHVDGGTMSQLFVYPPSLQVKELSRKHHVSRERRVYIIRNARLDPDWANVDRRTMDIAERAISSLIHSQGVGDLYRVYLEAQRDGLDFNLAYIPASFDASHRMDFDTEYMRALFRTA
;
A
#
# COMPACT_ATOMS: atom_id res chain seq x y z
N MET A 1 -19.92 23.12 -51.17
CA MET A 1 -20.66 23.53 -49.94
C MET A 1 -21.40 22.41 -49.21
N ARG A 2 -22.17 21.51 -49.87
CA ARG A 2 -22.90 20.42 -49.14
C ARG A 2 -22.02 19.27 -48.66
N ALA A 3 -20.93 18.95 -49.39
CA ALA A 3 -20.00 17.89 -48.99
C ALA A 3 -19.14 18.29 -47.77
N ASP A 4 -18.73 19.54 -47.70
CA ASP A 4 -17.90 20.06 -46.61
C ASP A 4 -18.65 20.10 -45.26
N TYR A 5 -19.95 20.44 -45.30
CA TYR A 5 -20.81 20.38 -44.10
C TYR A 5 -21.06 18.96 -43.59
N LEU A 6 -21.17 17.99 -44.50
CA LEU A 6 -21.32 16.58 -44.12
C LEU A 6 -20.07 16.03 -43.45
N ILE A 7 -18.89 16.39 -43.97
CA ILE A 7 -17.59 16.00 -43.36
C ILE A 7 -17.40 16.64 -41.97
N VAL A 8 -17.71 17.93 -41.85
CA VAL A 8 -17.63 18.63 -40.53
C VAL A 8 -18.65 18.07 -39.54
N CYS A 9 -19.87 17.75 -39.97
CA CYS A 9 -20.84 17.09 -39.10
C CYS A 9 -20.44 15.66 -38.72
N LEU A 10 -19.83 14.90 -39.63
CA LEU A 10 -19.35 13.55 -39.38
C LEU A 10 -18.16 13.57 -38.39
N ILE A 11 -17.24 14.52 -38.53
CA ILE A 11 -16.11 14.72 -37.61
C ILE A 11 -16.65 15.18 -36.24
N ALA A 12 -17.63 16.06 -36.17
CA ALA A 12 -18.27 16.48 -34.93
C ALA A 12 -19.00 15.32 -34.23
N VAL A 13 -19.73 14.48 -35.00
CA VAL A 13 -20.41 13.29 -34.43
C VAL A 13 -19.40 12.24 -33.95
N LEU A 14 -18.29 12.04 -34.67
CA LEU A 14 -17.21 11.14 -34.25
C LEU A 14 -16.46 11.68 -33.01
N ALA A 15 -16.31 13.00 -32.87
CA ALA A 15 -15.72 13.62 -31.69
C ALA A 15 -16.63 13.48 -30.44
N PHE A 16 -17.95 13.46 -30.61
CA PHE A 16 -18.89 13.22 -29.49
C PHE A 16 -19.07 11.73 -29.13
N ALA A 17 -18.79 10.82 -30.05
CA ALA A 17 -18.89 9.39 -29.79
C ALA A 17 -17.70 8.80 -28.98
N GLY A 18 -16.63 9.58 -28.78
CA GLY A 18 -15.39 9.15 -28.12
C GLY A 18 -15.24 9.55 -26.67
N CYS A 19 -16.16 10.34 -26.10
CA CYS A 19 -16.04 10.83 -24.72
C CYS A 19 -16.96 10.04 -23.75
N SER A 20 -16.83 8.72 -23.68
CA SER A 20 -17.49 7.97 -22.61
C SER A 20 -16.57 7.94 -21.39
N VAL A 21 -16.98 8.66 -20.32
CA VAL A 21 -16.38 8.51 -19.00
C VAL A 21 -16.47 7.03 -18.59
N PRO A 22 -15.41 6.43 -18.00
CA PRO A 22 -15.47 5.06 -17.52
C PRO A 22 -16.71 4.83 -16.63
N VAL A 23 -17.45 3.77 -16.94
CA VAL A 23 -18.70 3.47 -16.21
C VAL A 23 -18.37 2.81 -14.88
N ARG A 24 -18.97 3.30 -13.80
CA ARG A 24 -18.93 2.67 -12.46
C ARG A 24 -20.36 2.44 -11.94
N LYS A 25 -20.49 1.51 -10.98
CA LYS A 25 -21.72 1.38 -10.20
C LYS A 25 -21.94 2.63 -9.34
N GLU A 26 -23.14 2.76 -8.77
CA GLU A 26 -23.46 3.86 -7.87
C GLU A 26 -22.47 3.91 -6.69
N ALA A 27 -21.99 5.11 -6.35
CA ALA A 27 -21.18 5.32 -5.16
C ALA A 27 -22.01 5.13 -3.89
N VAL A 28 -21.38 4.71 -2.79
CA VAL A 28 -22.07 4.62 -1.50
C VAL A 28 -22.54 6.01 -1.08
N PRO A 29 -23.84 6.21 -0.77
CA PRO A 29 -24.35 7.49 -0.28
C PRO A 29 -23.62 7.92 1.00
N GLN A 30 -23.38 9.23 1.17
CA GLN A 30 -22.59 9.78 2.28
C GLN A 30 -23.04 9.27 3.66
N ASN A 31 -24.33 9.18 3.89
CA ASN A 31 -24.90 8.71 5.18
C ASN A 31 -24.80 7.19 5.39
N LEU A 32 -24.37 6.43 4.38
CA LEU A 32 -24.25 4.97 4.42
C LEU A 32 -22.77 4.49 4.36
N THR A 33 -21.81 5.38 4.17
CA THR A 33 -20.38 5.01 4.00
C THR A 33 -19.82 4.20 5.15
N THR A 34 -20.33 4.40 6.38
CA THR A 34 -19.89 3.65 7.57
C THR A 34 -20.52 2.26 7.66
N GLN A 35 -21.54 1.97 6.86
CA GLN A 35 -22.26 0.69 6.85
C GLN A 35 -21.82 -0.21 5.68
N ALA A 36 -21.09 0.35 4.70
CA ALA A 36 -20.65 -0.38 3.53
C ALA A 36 -19.67 -1.51 3.92
N GLN A 37 -19.94 -2.72 3.41
CA GLN A 37 -19.15 -3.93 3.65
C GLN A 37 -18.76 -4.58 2.32
N VAL A 38 -17.56 -5.16 2.27
CA VAL A 38 -17.16 -5.98 1.12
C VAL A 38 -17.86 -7.34 1.25
N PRO A 39 -18.59 -7.79 0.21
CA PRO A 39 -19.27 -9.07 0.26
C PRO A 39 -18.31 -10.23 0.57
N GLY A 40 -18.66 -11.07 1.56
CA GLY A 40 -17.83 -12.18 2.00
C GLY A 40 -16.71 -11.79 2.99
N LEU A 41 -16.52 -10.50 3.28
CA LEU A 41 -15.54 -10.03 4.26
C LEU A 41 -16.25 -9.35 5.44
N GLU A 42 -16.46 -10.10 6.52
CA GLU A 42 -17.09 -9.57 7.73
C GLU A 42 -16.17 -8.64 8.52
N GLU A 43 -14.87 -8.90 8.51
CA GLU A 43 -13.84 -8.18 9.28
C GLU A 43 -12.54 -8.03 8.47
N GLY A 44 -11.64 -7.14 8.92
CA GLY A 44 -10.33 -6.94 8.28
C GLY A 44 -10.25 -5.67 7.43
N ARG A 45 -11.29 -4.82 7.49
CA ARG A 45 -11.33 -3.50 6.87
C ARG A 45 -11.58 -2.45 7.95
N TYR A 46 -10.75 -1.39 7.99
CA TYR A 46 -10.82 -0.37 9.03
C TYR A 46 -10.66 1.03 8.42
N ARG A 47 -11.70 1.86 8.51
CA ARG A 47 -11.65 3.28 8.14
C ARG A 47 -11.00 4.06 9.28
N VAL A 48 -9.89 4.71 8.98
CA VAL A 48 -9.13 5.46 9.99
C VAL A 48 -9.98 6.56 10.61
N GLY A 49 -10.01 6.61 11.94
CA GLY A 49 -10.82 7.57 12.69
C GLY A 49 -12.27 7.13 12.93
N ILE A 50 -12.77 6.11 12.24
CA ILE A 50 -14.14 5.59 12.37
C ILE A 50 -14.12 4.22 13.05
N ASP A 51 -13.39 3.26 12.51
CA ASP A 51 -13.42 1.86 12.96
C ASP A 51 -12.35 1.57 14.03
N THR A 52 -12.02 2.57 14.88
CA THR A 52 -10.98 2.45 15.91
C THR A 52 -11.24 1.32 16.90
N GLU A 53 -12.49 1.10 17.29
CA GLU A 53 -12.85 0.02 18.21
C GLU A 53 -12.65 -1.36 17.58
N ALA A 54 -13.03 -1.53 16.30
CA ALA A 54 -12.85 -2.78 15.57
C ALA A 54 -11.36 -3.10 15.39
N LEU A 55 -10.55 -2.12 14.98
CA LEU A 55 -9.10 -2.28 14.88
C LEU A 55 -8.44 -2.58 16.22
N THR A 56 -8.89 -1.91 17.29
CA THR A 56 -8.41 -2.17 18.66
C THR A 56 -8.72 -3.60 19.09
N ARG A 57 -9.92 -4.06 18.83
CA ARG A 57 -10.35 -5.44 19.12
C ARG A 57 -9.48 -6.45 18.39
N ASP A 58 -9.23 -6.23 17.08
CA ASP A 58 -8.37 -7.10 16.27
C ASP A 58 -6.91 -7.12 16.77
N ALA A 59 -6.36 -5.97 17.18
CA ALA A 59 -5.03 -5.89 17.78
C ALA A 59 -4.94 -6.69 19.10
N VAL A 60 -5.97 -6.63 19.93
CA VAL A 60 -6.06 -7.39 21.18
C VAL A 60 -6.20 -8.91 20.91
N GLU A 61 -7.05 -9.29 19.97
CA GLU A 61 -7.20 -10.69 19.55
C GLU A 61 -5.89 -11.24 18.96
N SER A 62 -5.20 -10.45 18.13
CA SER A 62 -3.86 -10.78 17.61
C SER A 62 -2.87 -11.07 18.75
N PHE A 63 -2.90 -10.28 19.81
CA PHE A 63 -2.09 -10.53 20.99
C PHE A 63 -2.44 -11.86 21.68
N TYR A 64 -3.72 -12.16 21.86
CA TYR A 64 -4.14 -13.42 22.51
C TYR A 64 -3.83 -14.65 21.64
N ARG A 65 -3.95 -14.55 20.30
CA ARG A 65 -3.50 -15.63 19.39
C ARG A 65 -1.99 -15.86 19.49
N GLU A 66 -1.18 -14.79 19.56
CA GLU A 66 0.27 -14.91 19.77
C GLU A 66 0.60 -15.61 21.10
N ALA A 67 -0.01 -15.18 22.19
CA ALA A 67 0.20 -15.78 23.51
C ALA A 67 -0.19 -17.27 23.53
N ALA A 68 -1.30 -17.62 22.90
CA ALA A 68 -1.76 -19.02 22.78
C ALA A 68 -0.79 -19.86 21.94
N HIS A 69 -0.33 -19.33 20.80
CA HIS A 69 0.63 -20.00 19.92
C HIS A 69 1.97 -20.24 20.63
N LEU A 70 2.51 -19.22 21.31
CA LEU A 70 3.76 -19.33 22.07
C LEU A 70 3.63 -20.39 23.18
N LYS A 71 2.52 -20.41 23.91
CA LYS A 71 2.24 -21.42 24.93
C LYS A 71 2.16 -22.82 24.33
N ALA A 72 1.46 -22.98 23.21
CA ALA A 72 1.35 -24.28 22.51
C ALA A 72 2.69 -24.77 21.98
N SER A 73 3.59 -23.86 21.61
CA SER A 73 4.97 -24.16 21.15
C SER A 73 5.96 -24.39 22.32
N GLY A 74 5.48 -24.43 23.58
CA GLY A 74 6.30 -24.71 24.74
C GLY A 74 7.10 -23.51 25.27
N HIS A 75 6.80 -22.29 24.81
CA HIS A 75 7.46 -21.08 25.32
C HIS A 75 7.13 -20.87 26.81
N GLN A 76 8.17 -20.77 27.61
CA GLN A 76 8.10 -20.48 29.05
C GLN A 76 8.87 -19.20 29.31
N GLY A 77 8.20 -18.18 29.82
CA GLY A 77 8.84 -16.91 30.14
C GLY A 77 8.07 -15.69 29.63
N PRO A 78 8.68 -14.50 29.73
CA PRO A 78 8.06 -13.27 29.22
C PRO A 78 7.89 -13.32 27.70
N LEU A 79 6.92 -12.55 27.21
CA LEU A 79 6.70 -12.43 25.76
C LEU A 79 7.95 -11.88 25.06
N PRO A 80 8.31 -12.40 23.90
CA PRO A 80 9.41 -11.87 23.10
C PRO A 80 9.11 -10.41 22.69
N PRO A 81 10.12 -9.61 22.33
CA PRO A 81 9.92 -8.26 21.81
C PRO A 81 8.90 -8.23 20.66
N ALA A 82 8.00 -7.24 20.66
CA ALA A 82 7.15 -7.00 19.51
C ALA A 82 7.88 -6.10 18.51
N VAL A 83 8.15 -6.62 17.34
CA VAL A 83 8.86 -5.88 16.28
C VAL A 83 7.85 -5.50 15.19
N PHE A 84 7.77 -4.21 14.90
CA PHE A 84 6.91 -3.64 13.87
C PHE A 84 7.75 -3.14 12.71
N LEU A 85 7.23 -3.28 11.50
CA LEU A 85 7.84 -2.74 10.28
C LEU A 85 6.81 -1.89 9.55
N ALA A 86 7.17 -0.66 9.21
CA ALA A 86 6.38 0.19 8.33
C ALA A 86 7.16 0.51 7.06
N ILE A 87 6.55 0.29 5.90
CA ILE A 87 7.18 0.46 4.59
C ILE A 87 6.41 1.55 3.83
N SER A 88 7.09 2.63 3.49
CA SER A 88 6.47 3.76 2.82
C SER A 88 6.18 3.50 1.34
N GLY A 89 5.33 4.35 0.76
CA GLY A 89 5.26 4.55 -0.68
C GLY A 89 6.60 5.05 -1.25
N GLY A 90 6.69 5.12 -2.59
CA GLY A 90 7.88 5.59 -3.28
C GLY A 90 8.01 5.10 -4.73
N GLY A 91 7.01 4.43 -5.32
CA GLY A 91 7.10 3.93 -6.70
C GLY A 91 8.25 2.95 -6.88
N ASP A 92 9.10 3.19 -7.87
CA ASP A 92 10.30 2.39 -8.16
C ASP A 92 11.42 2.54 -7.11
N ASP A 93 11.39 3.60 -6.30
CA ASP A 93 12.23 3.71 -5.09
C ASP A 93 12.00 2.57 -4.08
N GLY A 94 10.93 1.78 -4.23
CA GLY A 94 10.73 0.53 -3.50
C GLY A 94 11.87 -0.48 -3.63
N ALA A 95 12.70 -0.35 -4.68
CA ALA A 95 13.91 -1.12 -4.83
C ALA A 95 14.88 -0.96 -3.64
N PHE A 96 14.88 0.20 -2.97
CA PHE A 96 15.62 0.42 -1.72
C PHE A 96 15.12 -0.51 -0.61
N GLY A 97 13.81 -0.52 -0.36
CA GLY A 97 13.22 -1.38 0.67
C GLY A 97 13.44 -2.87 0.41
N ALA A 98 13.35 -3.28 -0.87
CA ALA A 98 13.64 -4.65 -1.28
C ALA A 98 15.12 -5.01 -1.04
N GLY A 99 16.04 -4.12 -1.41
CA GLY A 99 17.49 -4.29 -1.18
C GLY A 99 17.81 -4.37 0.31
N LEU A 100 17.26 -3.46 1.10
CA LEU A 100 17.47 -3.43 2.56
C LEU A 100 17.02 -4.74 3.23
N LEU A 101 15.84 -5.25 2.88
CA LEU A 101 15.33 -6.51 3.43
C LEU A 101 16.19 -7.71 3.07
N ASN A 102 16.67 -7.79 1.81
CA ASN A 102 17.59 -8.83 1.36
C ASN A 102 18.97 -8.72 2.05
N GLY A 103 19.51 -7.50 2.15
CA GLY A 103 20.76 -7.22 2.87
C GLY A 103 20.64 -7.57 4.35
N TRP A 104 19.54 -7.24 4.98
CA TRP A 104 19.27 -7.57 6.39
C TRP A 104 19.21 -9.08 6.64
N THR A 105 18.59 -9.84 5.72
CA THR A 105 18.63 -11.30 5.77
C THR A 105 20.05 -11.84 5.64
N THR A 106 20.83 -11.26 4.72
CA THR A 106 22.24 -11.65 4.54
C THR A 106 23.09 -11.36 5.78
N ALA A 107 22.79 -10.28 6.50
CA ALA A 107 23.42 -9.95 7.78
C ALA A 107 23.06 -10.95 8.91
N GLY A 108 21.95 -11.68 8.76
CA GLY A 108 21.55 -12.78 9.66
C GLY A 108 20.79 -12.34 10.92
N ASP A 109 20.43 -11.06 11.04
CA ASP A 109 19.77 -10.50 12.22
C ASP A 109 18.40 -9.87 11.93
N ARG A 110 17.85 -10.10 10.73
CA ARG A 110 16.50 -9.67 10.37
C ARG A 110 15.46 -10.33 11.29
N PRO A 111 14.70 -9.53 12.07
CA PRO A 111 13.73 -10.09 13.00
C PRO A 111 12.46 -10.59 12.28
N GLN A 112 11.73 -11.47 12.94
CA GLN A 112 10.36 -11.74 12.54
C GLN A 112 9.47 -10.60 13.01
N PHE A 113 8.74 -9.97 12.09
CA PHE A 113 7.88 -8.85 12.40
C PHE A 113 6.50 -9.30 12.91
N LYS A 114 6.07 -8.76 14.04
CA LYS A 114 4.73 -8.95 14.61
C LYS A 114 3.67 -8.24 13.76
N LEU A 115 4.00 -7.05 13.28
CA LEU A 115 3.16 -6.21 12.42
C LEU A 115 4.01 -5.71 11.26
N VAL A 116 3.49 -5.86 10.05
CA VAL A 116 4.02 -5.18 8.86
C VAL A 116 2.94 -4.30 8.28
N THR A 117 3.29 -3.06 7.96
CA THR A 117 2.39 -2.14 7.27
C THR A 117 3.02 -1.64 5.98
N GLY A 118 2.20 -1.42 4.96
CA GLY A 118 2.67 -0.94 3.67
C GLY A 118 1.71 0.03 3.00
N VAL A 119 2.28 0.97 2.25
CA VAL A 119 1.56 1.95 1.42
C VAL A 119 2.19 1.96 0.04
N SER A 120 1.40 1.95 -1.04
CA SER A 120 1.92 2.02 -2.41
C SER A 120 2.91 0.89 -2.70
N THR A 121 4.11 1.19 -3.19
CA THR A 121 5.18 0.20 -3.36
C THR A 121 5.48 -0.53 -2.04
N GLY A 122 5.31 0.12 -0.89
CA GLY A 122 5.43 -0.54 0.41
C GLY A 122 4.36 -1.62 0.63
N ALA A 123 3.16 -1.47 0.08
CA ALA A 123 2.13 -2.52 0.10
C ALA A 123 2.50 -3.71 -0.82
N LEU A 124 3.25 -3.46 -1.90
CA LEU A 124 3.78 -4.52 -2.76
C LEU A 124 4.91 -5.30 -2.08
N ILE A 125 5.75 -4.64 -1.28
CA ILE A 125 6.85 -5.25 -0.52
C ILE A 125 6.35 -5.99 0.73
N ALA A 126 5.29 -5.48 1.37
CA ALA A 126 4.85 -5.91 2.69
C ALA A 126 4.59 -7.42 2.85
N PRO A 127 3.96 -8.15 1.90
CA PRO A 127 3.79 -9.60 2.01
C PRO A 127 5.11 -10.37 2.11
N PHE A 128 6.12 -9.99 1.32
CA PHE A 128 7.45 -10.59 1.33
C PHE A 128 8.18 -10.30 2.65
N ALA A 129 8.15 -9.05 3.08
CA ALA A 129 8.72 -8.66 4.37
C ALA A 129 8.09 -9.42 5.54
N PHE A 130 6.77 -9.61 5.48
CA PHE A 130 5.99 -10.32 6.48
C PHE A 130 6.29 -11.81 6.54
N LEU A 131 6.38 -12.48 5.41
CA LEU A 131 6.66 -13.91 5.34
C LEU A 131 8.13 -14.24 5.58
N GLY A 132 9.03 -13.29 5.32
CA GLY A 132 10.44 -13.40 5.68
C GLY A 132 11.35 -13.97 4.58
N PRO A 133 12.55 -14.45 4.95
CA PRO A 133 13.65 -14.75 4.03
C PRO A 133 13.34 -15.73 2.89
N THR A 134 12.37 -16.61 3.07
CA THR A 134 11.96 -17.58 2.05
C THR A 134 11.45 -16.92 0.75
N TYR A 135 11.04 -15.65 0.84
CA TYR A 135 10.49 -14.88 -0.28
C TYR A 135 11.43 -13.75 -0.75
N ASP A 136 12.67 -13.73 -0.31
CA ASP A 136 13.61 -12.67 -0.65
C ASP A 136 14.06 -12.73 -2.12
N ASP A 137 14.17 -13.91 -2.71
CA ASP A 137 14.52 -14.06 -4.13
C ASP A 137 13.40 -13.54 -5.04
N GLU A 138 12.13 -13.83 -4.71
CA GLU A 138 10.98 -13.29 -5.43
C GLU A 138 10.89 -11.78 -5.30
N LEU A 139 11.14 -11.23 -4.11
CA LEU A 139 11.19 -9.78 -3.88
C LEU A 139 12.30 -9.11 -4.68
N LYS A 140 13.51 -9.70 -4.68
CA LYS A 140 14.64 -9.23 -5.49
C LYS A 140 14.28 -9.25 -6.98
N HIS A 141 13.75 -10.35 -7.49
CA HIS A 141 13.35 -10.49 -8.89
C HIS A 141 12.33 -9.41 -9.27
N PHE A 142 11.31 -9.18 -8.42
CA PHE A 142 10.28 -8.17 -8.64
C PHE A 142 10.86 -6.76 -8.86
N TYR A 143 11.88 -6.36 -8.07
CA TYR A 143 12.46 -5.01 -8.13
C TYR A 143 13.72 -4.87 -9.00
N THR A 144 14.36 -5.96 -9.41
CA THR A 144 15.61 -5.88 -10.19
C THR A 144 15.49 -6.41 -11.61
N GLU A 145 14.37 -7.10 -11.93
CA GLU A 145 14.20 -7.71 -13.25
C GLU A 145 12.93 -7.23 -13.98
N SER A 146 12.01 -6.57 -13.27
CA SER A 146 10.86 -5.95 -13.93
C SER A 146 11.28 -4.73 -14.75
N SER A 147 10.70 -4.63 -15.93
CA SER A 147 10.83 -3.48 -16.84
C SER A 147 9.61 -2.55 -16.68
N PRO A 148 9.66 -1.31 -17.20
CA PRO A 148 8.49 -0.43 -17.23
C PRO A 148 7.25 -1.10 -17.83
N GLU A 149 7.42 -1.91 -18.89
CA GLU A 149 6.33 -2.61 -19.60
C GLU A 149 5.68 -3.72 -18.74
N ASP A 150 6.39 -4.23 -17.73
CA ASP A 150 5.84 -5.19 -16.76
C ASP A 150 4.96 -4.51 -15.69
N ILE A 151 5.06 -3.20 -15.56
CA ILE A 151 4.37 -2.41 -14.52
C ILE A 151 3.23 -1.59 -15.13
N LEU A 152 3.48 -0.92 -16.25
CA LEU A 152 2.52 0.01 -16.86
C LEU A 152 2.47 -0.11 -18.39
N GLU A 153 1.30 0.19 -18.94
CA GLU A 153 1.10 0.35 -20.38
C GLU A 153 0.60 1.78 -20.63
N PRO A 154 1.43 2.65 -21.25
CA PRO A 154 1.04 4.04 -21.51
C PRO A 154 -0.17 4.11 -22.43
N ARG A 155 -1.16 4.95 -22.11
CA ARG A 155 -2.29 5.21 -22.95
C ARG A 155 -1.98 6.32 -23.97
N PRO A 156 -2.53 6.27 -25.20
CA PRO A 156 -2.40 7.38 -26.14
C PRO A 156 -2.92 8.69 -25.54
N VAL A 157 -2.21 9.81 -25.76
CA VAL A 157 -2.51 11.11 -25.15
C VAL A 157 -3.98 11.52 -25.28
N LEU A 158 -4.59 11.25 -26.46
CA LEU A 158 -5.99 11.57 -26.68
C LEU A 158 -6.94 10.69 -25.85
N ALA A 159 -6.61 9.42 -25.65
CA ALA A 159 -7.35 8.51 -24.79
C ALA A 159 -7.17 8.89 -23.29
N ALA A 160 -5.98 9.32 -22.89
CA ALA A 160 -5.69 9.76 -21.54
C ALA A 160 -6.53 10.97 -21.09
N LEU A 161 -6.93 11.85 -22.04
CA LEU A 161 -7.80 13.00 -21.74
C LEU A 161 -9.26 12.60 -21.45
N THR A 162 -9.69 11.41 -21.84
CA THR A 162 -11.07 10.92 -21.66
C THR A 162 -11.17 9.70 -20.78
N SER A 163 -10.04 9.14 -20.33
CA SER A 163 -9.95 8.03 -19.40
C SER A 163 -9.67 8.53 -17.97
N ASP A 164 -9.61 7.61 -17.05
CA ASP A 164 -9.35 7.85 -15.62
C ASP A 164 -7.87 7.86 -15.24
N ALA A 165 -6.95 7.58 -16.21
CA ALA A 165 -5.50 7.58 -15.97
C ALA A 165 -4.67 7.69 -17.26
N LEU A 166 -3.39 8.05 -17.09
CA LEU A 166 -2.41 8.15 -18.17
C LEU A 166 -1.87 6.79 -18.63
N ALA A 167 -1.87 5.79 -17.76
CA ALA A 167 -1.42 4.43 -18.06
C ALA A 167 -2.44 3.39 -17.57
N ASP A 168 -2.31 2.16 -18.08
CA ASP A 168 -3.04 1.00 -17.60
C ASP A 168 -2.15 0.19 -16.65
N ASN A 169 -2.74 -0.39 -15.60
CA ASN A 169 -2.04 -1.21 -14.60
C ASN A 169 -2.25 -2.73 -14.82
N ALA A 170 -2.79 -3.14 -15.97
CA ALA A 170 -2.95 -4.55 -16.28
C ALA A 170 -1.63 -5.35 -16.28
N PRO A 171 -0.47 -4.79 -16.72
CA PRO A 171 0.82 -5.47 -16.55
C PRO A 171 1.14 -5.76 -15.08
N LEU A 172 1.06 -4.77 -14.20
CA LEU A 172 1.27 -4.95 -12.75
C LEU A 172 0.32 -6.01 -12.16
N ARG A 173 -0.94 -6.02 -12.58
CA ARG A 173 -1.90 -7.06 -12.15
C ARG A 173 -1.44 -8.46 -12.54
N ARG A 174 -0.94 -8.64 -13.78
CA ARG A 174 -0.40 -9.92 -14.24
C ARG A 174 0.85 -10.33 -13.47
N LEU A 175 1.73 -9.38 -13.19
CA LEU A 175 2.95 -9.61 -12.40
C LEU A 175 2.60 -10.04 -10.97
N LEU A 176 1.71 -9.31 -10.28
CA LEU A 176 1.25 -9.64 -8.94
C LEU A 176 0.58 -11.02 -8.88
N ALA A 177 -0.27 -11.36 -9.84
CA ALA A 177 -0.94 -12.66 -9.88
C ALA A 177 0.02 -13.86 -10.01
N ARG A 178 1.23 -13.65 -10.55
CA ARG A 178 2.27 -14.68 -10.62
C ARG A 178 3.04 -14.85 -9.32
N VAL A 179 3.18 -13.78 -8.54
CA VAL A 179 4.05 -13.74 -7.35
C VAL A 179 3.24 -13.92 -6.07
N VAL A 180 2.09 -13.24 -5.96
CA VAL A 180 1.15 -13.39 -4.85
C VAL A 180 0.14 -14.46 -5.24
N ASP A 181 0.53 -15.70 -5.08
CA ASP A 181 -0.24 -16.89 -5.46
C ASP A 181 -1.02 -17.51 -4.27
N GLN A 182 -1.71 -18.61 -4.53
CA GLN A 182 -2.45 -19.33 -3.50
C GLN A 182 -1.53 -19.81 -2.36
N ARG A 183 -0.29 -20.21 -2.66
CA ARG A 183 0.70 -20.63 -1.66
C ARG A 183 1.06 -19.48 -0.72
N MET A 184 1.27 -18.28 -1.26
CA MET A 184 1.52 -17.08 -0.44
C MET A 184 0.31 -16.72 0.41
N LEU A 185 -0.91 -16.80 -0.14
CA LEU A 185 -2.15 -16.59 0.61
C LEU A 185 -2.25 -17.53 1.82
N GLU A 186 -2.00 -18.82 1.62
CA GLU A 186 -2.03 -19.82 2.69
C GLU A 186 -0.95 -19.57 3.75
N ALA A 187 0.25 -19.15 3.33
CA ALA A 187 1.32 -18.74 4.24
C ALA A 187 0.93 -17.52 5.09
N ILE A 188 0.30 -16.49 4.49
CA ILE A 188 -0.21 -15.32 5.21
C ILE A 188 -1.31 -15.73 6.20
N ALA A 189 -2.23 -16.61 5.81
CA ALA A 189 -3.28 -17.14 6.68
C ALA A 189 -2.70 -17.91 7.89
N ALA A 190 -1.65 -18.71 7.68
CA ALA A 190 -0.96 -19.42 8.75
C ALA A 190 -0.31 -18.47 9.78
N GLU A 191 0.17 -17.33 9.33
CA GLU A 191 0.75 -16.32 10.24
C GLU A 191 -0.31 -15.57 11.06
N HIS A 192 -1.56 -15.48 10.56
CA HIS A 192 -2.69 -14.98 11.34
C HIS A 192 -2.93 -15.79 12.60
N GLU A 193 -2.88 -17.12 12.50
CA GLU A 193 -3.04 -18.04 13.64
C GLU A 193 -1.96 -17.85 14.71
N LYS A 194 -0.77 -17.39 14.30
CA LYS A 194 0.32 -17.04 15.20
C LYS A 194 0.17 -15.63 15.81
N GLY A 195 -0.92 -14.93 15.49
CA GLY A 195 -1.21 -13.59 15.97
C GLY A 195 -0.41 -12.49 15.28
N ARG A 196 0.20 -12.75 14.11
CA ARG A 196 0.88 -11.70 13.33
C ARG A 196 -0.13 -10.96 12.45
N MET A 197 0.18 -9.70 12.10
CA MET A 197 -0.70 -8.85 11.30
C MET A 197 0.05 -8.25 10.11
N LEU A 198 -0.63 -8.22 8.96
CA LEU A 198 -0.18 -7.57 7.73
C LEU A 198 -1.24 -6.57 7.28
N LEU A 199 -0.93 -5.28 7.33
CA LEU A 199 -1.86 -4.20 6.98
C LEU A 199 -1.36 -3.43 5.77
N ILE A 200 -2.25 -3.12 4.83
CA ILE A 200 -1.98 -2.16 3.77
C ILE A 200 -3.03 -1.05 3.77
N ALA A 201 -2.68 0.11 3.22
CA ALA A 201 -3.57 1.26 3.16
C ALA A 201 -3.99 1.59 1.74
N THR A 202 -5.27 1.94 1.57
CA THR A 202 -5.83 2.59 0.38
C THR A 202 -6.60 3.83 0.79
N VAL A 203 -6.96 4.68 -0.17
CA VAL A 203 -7.86 5.82 0.08
C VAL A 203 -9.15 5.62 -0.71
N ASP A 204 -10.29 5.62 -0.02
CA ASP A 204 -11.59 5.80 -0.63
C ASP A 204 -11.75 7.28 -0.99
N LEU A 205 -11.72 7.61 -2.29
CA LEU A 205 -11.81 8.98 -2.79
C LEU A 205 -13.20 9.61 -2.57
N ASP A 206 -14.27 8.81 -2.66
CA ASP A 206 -15.62 9.31 -2.51
C ASP A 206 -15.84 9.82 -1.08
N ALA A 207 -15.40 9.05 -0.09
CA ALA A 207 -15.58 9.37 1.32
C ALA A 207 -14.40 10.15 1.93
N ARG A 208 -13.25 10.26 1.23
CA ARG A 208 -11.99 10.85 1.73
C ARG A 208 -11.49 10.19 3.01
N HIS A 209 -11.52 8.87 3.03
CA HIS A 209 -11.02 8.09 4.16
C HIS A 209 -9.85 7.21 3.77
N THR A 210 -8.82 7.18 4.61
CA THR A 210 -7.83 6.10 4.58
C THR A 210 -8.49 4.83 5.11
N VAL A 211 -8.37 3.75 4.35
CA VAL A 211 -8.87 2.42 4.71
C VAL A 211 -7.69 1.49 4.89
N LEU A 212 -7.57 0.90 6.07
CA LEU A 212 -6.59 -0.13 6.37
C LEU A 212 -7.22 -1.50 6.14
N TRP A 213 -6.48 -2.36 5.46
CA TRP A 213 -6.88 -3.72 5.13
C TRP A 213 -5.95 -4.72 5.81
N ASN A 214 -6.52 -5.59 6.64
CA ASN A 214 -5.79 -6.66 7.29
C ASN A 214 -5.72 -7.88 6.37
N LEU A 215 -4.64 -7.97 5.60
CA LEU A 215 -4.45 -9.07 4.65
C LEU A 215 -4.36 -10.44 5.33
N THR A 216 -3.87 -10.51 6.59
CA THR A 216 -3.85 -11.77 7.34
C THR A 216 -5.25 -12.25 7.67
N LYS A 217 -6.15 -11.33 8.02
CA LYS A 217 -7.55 -11.65 8.33
C LYS A 217 -8.33 -12.02 7.06
N ILE A 218 -8.08 -11.30 5.95
CA ILE A 218 -8.64 -11.63 4.63
C ILE A 218 -8.19 -13.03 4.19
N ALA A 219 -6.89 -13.33 4.29
CA ALA A 219 -6.37 -14.64 3.94
C ALA A 219 -6.94 -15.77 4.83
N ALA A 220 -7.11 -15.52 6.13
CA ALA A 220 -7.65 -16.47 7.08
C ALA A 220 -9.17 -16.68 6.96
N SER A 221 -9.89 -15.80 6.26
CA SER A 221 -11.35 -15.92 6.04
C SER A 221 -11.73 -17.17 5.25
N ARG A 222 -10.80 -17.71 4.44
CA ARG A 222 -11.01 -18.81 3.49
C ARG A 222 -12.09 -18.53 2.45
N ASP A 223 -12.45 -17.25 2.24
CA ASP A 223 -13.33 -16.87 1.15
C ASP A 223 -12.64 -17.19 -0.18
N PRO A 224 -13.32 -17.83 -1.14
CA PRO A 224 -12.73 -18.17 -2.44
C PRO A 224 -12.28 -16.94 -3.24
N LYS A 225 -12.77 -15.75 -2.91
CA LYS A 225 -12.37 -14.45 -3.52
C LYS A 225 -11.26 -13.74 -2.76
N ALA A 226 -10.75 -14.31 -1.66
CA ALA A 226 -9.74 -13.62 -0.81
C ALA A 226 -8.48 -13.25 -1.61
N LEU A 227 -8.00 -14.14 -2.49
CA LEU A 227 -6.82 -13.87 -3.32
C LEU A 227 -7.07 -12.72 -4.31
N ASP A 228 -8.20 -12.74 -5.02
CA ASP A 228 -8.58 -11.68 -5.96
C ASP A 228 -8.77 -10.33 -5.26
N LEU A 229 -9.33 -10.35 -4.06
CA LEU A 229 -9.47 -9.16 -3.22
C LEU A 229 -8.08 -8.63 -2.83
N ILE A 230 -7.17 -9.46 -2.34
CA ILE A 230 -5.80 -9.06 -1.99
C ILE A 230 -5.09 -8.44 -3.20
N HIS A 231 -5.16 -9.05 -4.38
CA HIS A 231 -4.61 -8.46 -5.60
C HIS A 231 -5.20 -7.07 -5.88
N SER A 232 -6.53 -6.94 -5.81
CA SER A 232 -7.22 -5.68 -6.05
C SER A 232 -6.81 -4.61 -5.04
N LEU A 233 -6.64 -4.96 -3.77
CA LEU A 233 -6.22 -4.05 -2.70
C LEU A 233 -4.76 -3.61 -2.85
N MET A 234 -3.86 -4.53 -3.22
CA MET A 234 -2.46 -4.19 -3.48
C MET A 234 -2.33 -3.25 -4.68
N ILE A 235 -3.09 -3.49 -5.75
CA ILE A 235 -3.14 -2.60 -6.91
C ILE A 235 -3.76 -1.26 -6.53
N ALA A 236 -4.85 -1.25 -5.76
CA ALA A 236 -5.47 -0.02 -5.27
C ALA A 236 -4.48 0.82 -4.44
N SER A 237 -3.72 0.15 -3.58
CA SER A 237 -2.68 0.81 -2.78
C SER A 237 -1.56 1.43 -3.62
N ALA A 238 -1.29 0.91 -4.82
CA ALA A 238 -0.30 1.41 -5.77
C ALA A 238 -0.90 2.24 -6.92
N ALA A 239 -2.22 2.50 -6.90
CA ALA A 239 -2.92 3.27 -7.93
C ALA A 239 -2.76 4.78 -7.69
N ILE A 240 -1.58 5.31 -8.06
CA ILE A 240 -1.27 6.75 -7.97
C ILE A 240 -2.27 7.53 -8.82
N PRO A 241 -3.02 8.49 -8.24
CA PRO A 241 -4.01 9.29 -8.98
C PRO A 241 -3.39 9.98 -10.20
N ALA A 242 -4.12 9.99 -11.29
CA ALA A 242 -3.74 10.43 -12.62
C ALA A 242 -2.75 9.50 -13.35
N ALA A 243 -1.80 8.87 -12.69
CA ALA A 243 -0.87 7.93 -13.31
C ALA A 243 -1.54 6.58 -13.62
N PHE A 244 -2.22 6.00 -12.63
CA PHE A 244 -2.90 4.70 -12.76
C PHE A 244 -4.40 4.81 -12.50
N PRO A 245 -5.22 3.93 -13.14
CA PRO A 245 -6.66 3.92 -12.92
C PRO A 245 -6.99 3.55 -11.48
N PRO A 246 -8.00 4.22 -10.88
CA PRO A 246 -8.50 3.84 -9.57
C PRO A 246 -9.09 2.42 -9.59
N MET A 247 -9.03 1.75 -8.45
CA MET A 247 -9.64 0.43 -8.28
C MET A 247 -11.06 0.58 -7.73
N MET A 248 -12.03 -0.01 -8.45
CA MET A 248 -13.40 -0.09 -8.00
C MET A 248 -13.58 -1.30 -7.09
N ILE A 249 -13.84 -1.05 -5.80
CA ILE A 249 -14.12 -2.12 -4.82
C ILE A 249 -15.63 -2.25 -4.67
N ASP A 250 -16.15 -3.43 -4.97
CA ASP A 250 -17.55 -3.76 -4.78
C ASP A 250 -17.87 -3.86 -3.29
N VAL A 251 -18.92 -3.15 -2.88
CA VAL A 251 -19.44 -3.15 -1.51
C VAL A 251 -20.96 -3.24 -1.52
N GLU A 252 -21.53 -3.58 -0.37
CA GLU A 252 -22.97 -3.62 -0.19
C GLU A 252 -23.40 -2.92 1.12
N VAL A 253 -24.61 -2.37 1.11
CA VAL A 253 -25.30 -1.87 2.29
C VAL A 253 -26.70 -2.45 2.25
N ASP A 254 -27.12 -3.18 3.29
CA ASP A 254 -28.42 -3.83 3.40
C ASP A 254 -28.79 -4.68 2.14
N GLY A 255 -27.77 -5.37 1.57
CA GLY A 255 -27.93 -6.19 0.36
C GLY A 255 -28.02 -5.43 -0.96
N ARG A 256 -27.91 -4.09 -0.94
CA ARG A 256 -27.85 -3.26 -2.14
C ARG A 256 -26.39 -3.06 -2.57
N PRO A 257 -26.04 -3.36 -3.83
CA PRO A 257 -24.68 -3.23 -4.32
C PRO A 257 -24.30 -1.77 -4.64
N TYR A 258 -23.06 -1.41 -4.29
CA TYR A 258 -22.39 -0.13 -4.57
C TYR A 258 -20.95 -0.37 -4.99
N GLN A 259 -20.24 0.70 -5.36
CA GLN A 259 -18.80 0.69 -5.57
C GLN A 259 -18.13 1.86 -4.86
N GLU A 260 -17.01 1.59 -4.21
CA GLU A 260 -16.09 2.59 -3.71
C GLU A 260 -14.91 2.75 -4.67
N MET A 261 -14.46 3.99 -4.85
CA MET A 261 -13.31 4.31 -5.70
C MET A 261 -12.06 4.39 -4.85
N HIS A 262 -11.20 3.37 -4.93
CA HIS A 262 -9.96 3.32 -4.18
C HIS A 262 -8.75 3.70 -5.02
N VAL A 263 -7.85 4.48 -4.40
CA VAL A 263 -6.57 4.90 -4.96
C VAL A 263 -5.44 4.66 -3.95
N ASP A 264 -4.22 5.00 -4.36
CA ASP A 264 -3.00 4.89 -3.56
C ASP A 264 -3.17 5.48 -2.16
N GLY A 265 -2.79 4.71 -1.16
CA GLY A 265 -2.79 5.13 0.25
C GLY A 265 -1.96 6.39 0.50
N GLY A 266 -0.90 6.59 -0.29
CA GLY A 266 -0.05 7.78 -0.27
C GLY A 266 -0.76 9.07 -0.62
N THR A 267 -1.98 9.03 -1.16
CA THR A 267 -2.84 10.21 -1.34
C THR A 267 -3.15 10.89 0.01
N MET A 268 -3.19 10.14 1.11
CA MET A 268 -3.46 10.68 2.44
C MET A 268 -2.36 10.40 3.48
N SER A 269 -1.55 9.35 3.29
CA SER A 269 -0.44 9.03 4.20
C SER A 269 0.60 8.16 3.48
N GLN A 270 1.86 8.63 3.48
CA GLN A 270 2.97 7.91 2.86
C GLN A 270 3.44 6.69 3.66
N LEU A 271 3.20 6.70 4.96
CA LEU A 271 3.51 5.59 5.87
C LEU A 271 2.70 5.67 7.16
N PHE A 272 2.49 4.53 7.79
CA PHE A 272 1.87 4.40 9.11
C PHE A 272 2.39 3.12 9.80
N VAL A 273 2.29 3.07 11.12
CA VAL A 273 2.44 1.83 11.91
C VAL A 273 1.07 1.37 12.37
N TYR A 274 0.33 2.26 12.99
CA TYR A 274 -1.08 2.14 13.36
C TYR A 274 -1.70 3.54 13.44
N PRO A 275 -3.03 3.70 13.42
CA PRO A 275 -3.64 5.01 13.56
C PRO A 275 -3.34 5.64 14.94
N PRO A 276 -3.21 6.98 15.03
CA PRO A 276 -2.95 7.69 16.30
C PRO A 276 -3.95 7.40 17.41
N SER A 277 -5.18 7.02 17.04
CA SER A 277 -6.25 6.63 17.95
C SER A 277 -5.96 5.31 18.69
N LEU A 278 -5.11 4.44 18.13
CA LEU A 278 -4.68 3.21 18.80
C LEU A 278 -3.50 3.51 19.75
N GLN A 279 -3.77 3.47 21.04
CA GLN A 279 -2.77 3.75 22.08
C GLN A 279 -2.20 2.44 22.63
N VAL A 280 -1.12 1.94 22.02
CA VAL A 280 -0.54 0.61 22.32
C VAL A 280 -0.07 0.49 23.77
N LYS A 281 0.50 1.55 24.33
CA LYS A 281 0.93 1.58 25.76
C LYS A 281 -0.26 1.45 26.71
N GLU A 282 -1.35 2.16 26.43
CA GLU A 282 -2.58 2.10 27.24
C GLU A 282 -3.24 0.72 27.15
N LEU A 283 -3.35 0.15 25.95
CA LEU A 283 -3.86 -1.20 25.74
C LEU A 283 -3.01 -2.22 26.48
N SER A 284 -1.69 -2.09 26.43
CA SER A 284 -0.77 -2.98 27.13
C SER A 284 -0.98 -2.93 28.64
N ARG A 285 -1.14 -1.72 29.19
CA ARG A 285 -1.45 -1.54 30.61
C ARG A 285 -2.78 -2.19 30.99
N LYS A 286 -3.81 -2.00 30.17
CA LYS A 286 -5.15 -2.57 30.40
C LYS A 286 -5.15 -4.11 30.39
N HIS A 287 -4.34 -4.71 29.51
CA HIS A 287 -4.22 -6.17 29.38
C HIS A 287 -3.02 -6.76 30.15
N HIS A 288 -2.37 -6.00 31.02
CA HIS A 288 -1.22 -6.43 31.83
C HIS A 288 -0.05 -6.99 30.98
N VAL A 289 0.19 -6.40 29.81
CA VAL A 289 1.25 -6.80 28.88
C VAL A 289 2.50 -5.96 29.13
N SER A 290 3.61 -6.63 29.50
CA SER A 290 4.93 -6.01 29.60
C SER A 290 5.86 -6.70 28.61
N ARG A 291 6.31 -5.95 27.60
CA ARG A 291 7.28 -6.44 26.60
C ARG A 291 7.98 -5.25 25.91
N GLU A 292 9.20 -5.48 25.45
CA GLU A 292 9.88 -4.54 24.56
C GLU A 292 9.12 -4.38 23.24
N ARG A 293 9.19 -3.18 22.69
CA ARG A 293 8.62 -2.87 21.37
C ARG A 293 9.64 -2.11 20.55
N ARG A 294 9.80 -2.52 19.30
CA ARG A 294 10.66 -1.85 18.33
C ARG A 294 9.87 -1.58 17.07
N VAL A 295 10.08 -0.43 16.49
CA VAL A 295 9.53 -0.10 15.17
C VAL A 295 10.68 0.21 14.23
N TYR A 296 10.65 -0.43 13.09
CA TYR A 296 11.52 -0.16 11.97
C TYR A 296 10.72 0.50 10.86
N ILE A 297 11.26 1.58 10.32
CA ILE A 297 10.67 2.32 9.21
C ILE A 297 11.59 2.20 8.02
N ILE A 298 11.06 1.71 6.89
CA ILE A 298 11.72 1.77 5.59
C ILE A 298 11.06 2.89 4.80
N ARG A 299 11.78 3.98 4.63
CA ARG A 299 11.35 5.11 3.80
C ARG A 299 11.92 4.96 2.39
N ASN A 300 11.09 4.56 1.44
CA ASN A 300 11.44 4.48 0.02
C ASN A 300 11.44 5.87 -0.62
N ALA A 301 12.20 6.78 -0.05
CA ALA A 301 12.45 8.13 -0.56
C ALA A 301 13.60 8.76 0.24
N ARG A 302 14.10 9.87 -0.25
CA ARG A 302 15.04 10.75 0.47
C ARG A 302 14.34 11.54 1.57
N LEU A 303 15.11 12.08 2.51
CA LEU A 303 14.64 13.07 3.50
C LEU A 303 14.97 14.49 3.08
N ASP A 304 16.10 14.68 2.41
CA ASP A 304 16.53 15.95 1.86
C ASP A 304 15.72 16.31 0.60
N PRO A 305 15.42 17.60 0.39
CA PRO A 305 14.76 18.03 -0.84
C PRO A 305 15.69 17.86 -2.04
N ASP A 306 15.16 17.36 -3.13
CA ASP A 306 15.83 17.27 -4.41
C ASP A 306 15.66 18.59 -5.19
N TRP A 307 16.70 18.97 -5.92
CA TRP A 307 16.63 20.11 -6.82
C TRP A 307 16.28 19.69 -8.24
N ALA A 308 15.36 20.40 -8.89
CA ALA A 308 15.06 20.21 -10.31
C ALA A 308 14.78 21.55 -10.98
N ASN A 309 15.23 21.70 -12.24
CA ASN A 309 14.83 22.80 -13.09
C ASN A 309 13.46 22.50 -13.70
N VAL A 310 12.44 23.24 -13.29
CA VAL A 310 11.04 23.01 -13.72
C VAL A 310 10.70 23.90 -14.90
N ASP A 311 10.26 23.32 -15.99
CA ASP A 311 9.80 24.08 -17.16
C ASP A 311 8.48 24.82 -16.82
N ARG A 312 8.29 26.00 -17.44
CA ARG A 312 7.07 26.82 -17.25
C ARG A 312 5.89 26.32 -18.07
N ARG A 313 5.59 25.01 -17.93
CA ARG A 313 4.42 24.35 -18.53
C ARG A 313 3.48 23.91 -17.42
N THR A 314 2.18 23.94 -17.67
CA THR A 314 1.18 23.60 -16.64
C THR A 314 1.38 22.20 -16.05
N MET A 315 1.69 21.21 -16.90
CA MET A 315 1.87 19.82 -16.45
C MET A 315 3.14 19.69 -15.61
N ASP A 316 4.28 20.25 -16.05
CA ASP A 316 5.56 20.15 -15.34
C ASP A 316 5.49 20.83 -13.95
N ILE A 317 4.79 21.99 -13.88
CA ILE A 317 4.53 22.69 -12.61
C ILE A 317 3.61 21.85 -11.70
N ALA A 318 2.56 21.25 -12.26
CA ALA A 318 1.61 20.44 -11.48
C ALA A 318 2.28 19.17 -10.94
N GLU A 319 3.06 18.47 -11.76
CA GLU A 319 3.81 17.27 -11.37
C GLU A 319 4.81 17.60 -10.24
N ARG A 320 5.60 18.68 -10.41
CA ARG A 320 6.54 19.11 -9.36
C ARG A 320 5.84 19.52 -8.07
N ALA A 321 4.70 20.18 -8.17
CA ALA A 321 3.91 20.56 -7.00
C ALA A 321 3.36 19.32 -6.26
N ILE A 322 2.83 18.35 -6.98
CA ILE A 322 2.32 17.09 -6.40
C ILE A 322 3.47 16.30 -5.75
N SER A 323 4.61 16.15 -6.43
CA SER A 323 5.81 15.51 -5.87
C SER A 323 6.28 16.19 -4.58
N SER A 324 6.26 17.54 -4.55
CA SER A 324 6.61 18.31 -3.34
C SER A 324 5.63 18.10 -2.19
N LEU A 325 4.32 17.99 -2.49
CA LEU A 325 3.30 17.66 -1.49
C LEU A 325 3.52 16.25 -0.91
N ILE A 326 3.79 15.27 -1.78
CA ILE A 326 4.07 13.88 -1.39
C ILE A 326 5.32 13.81 -0.50
N HIS A 327 6.40 14.51 -0.89
CA HIS A 327 7.63 14.55 -0.10
C HIS A 327 7.37 15.17 1.29
N SER A 328 6.73 16.34 1.34
CA SER A 328 6.40 17.04 2.59
C SER A 328 5.49 16.22 3.50
N GLN A 329 4.47 15.56 2.93
CA GLN A 329 3.58 14.65 3.65
C GLN A 329 4.37 13.49 4.26
N GLY A 330 5.26 12.86 3.48
CA GLY A 330 6.05 11.72 3.97
C GLY A 330 6.99 12.08 5.11
N VAL A 331 7.57 13.29 5.10
CA VAL A 331 8.36 13.81 6.24
C VAL A 331 7.44 14.05 7.44
N GLY A 332 6.26 14.64 7.22
CA GLY A 332 5.25 14.83 8.28
C GLY A 332 4.79 13.51 8.92
N ASP A 333 4.59 12.47 8.10
CA ASP A 333 4.23 11.14 8.58
C ASP A 333 5.35 10.52 9.44
N LEU A 334 6.62 10.71 9.09
CA LEU A 334 7.75 10.27 9.93
C LEU A 334 7.73 10.94 11.31
N TYR A 335 7.48 12.25 11.36
CA TYR A 335 7.33 12.96 12.64
C TYR A 335 6.15 12.42 13.44
N ARG A 336 5.03 12.17 12.79
CA ARG A 336 3.85 11.58 13.46
C ARG A 336 4.18 10.21 14.04
N VAL A 337 4.77 9.31 13.26
CA VAL A 337 5.14 7.95 13.73
C VAL A 337 6.20 8.02 14.83
N TYR A 338 7.15 8.96 14.74
CA TYR A 338 8.13 9.17 15.81
C TYR A 338 7.45 9.58 17.12
N LEU A 339 6.50 10.53 17.07
CA LEU A 339 5.75 10.94 18.27
C LEU A 339 4.88 9.81 18.85
N GLU A 340 4.26 8.99 17.98
CA GLU A 340 3.52 7.79 18.39
C GLU A 340 4.46 6.77 19.07
N ALA A 341 5.65 6.55 18.51
CA ALA A 341 6.65 5.67 19.08
C ALA A 341 7.09 6.15 20.48
N GLN A 342 7.34 7.45 20.63
CA GLN A 342 7.67 8.05 21.93
C GLN A 342 6.53 7.89 22.96
N ARG A 343 5.28 8.19 22.53
CA ARG A 343 4.09 8.03 23.39
C ARG A 343 3.94 6.60 23.90
N ASP A 344 4.11 5.63 23.03
CA ASP A 344 3.85 4.23 23.30
C ASP A 344 5.08 3.44 23.78
N GLY A 345 6.24 4.10 23.85
CA GLY A 345 7.48 3.50 24.34
C GLY A 345 8.07 2.47 23.38
N LEU A 346 8.04 2.78 22.07
CA LEU A 346 8.68 1.99 21.05
C LEU A 346 10.11 2.51 20.78
N ASP A 347 11.07 1.61 20.62
CA ASP A 347 12.38 1.92 20.07
C ASP A 347 12.23 2.20 18.56
N PHE A 348 12.58 3.43 18.14
CA PHE A 348 12.35 3.93 16.78
C PHE A 348 13.61 3.82 15.92
N ASN A 349 13.52 3.11 14.82
CA ASN A 349 14.60 2.89 13.87
C ASN A 349 14.16 3.28 12.47
N LEU A 350 14.98 4.05 11.74
CA LEU A 350 14.65 4.59 10.42
C LEU A 350 15.76 4.30 9.42
N ALA A 351 15.40 3.71 8.30
CA ALA A 351 16.22 3.62 7.10
C ALA A 351 15.57 4.40 5.95
N TYR A 352 16.36 5.10 5.16
CA TYR A 352 15.91 5.92 4.04
C TYR A 352 17.00 6.02 2.97
N ILE A 353 16.64 6.43 1.76
CA ILE A 353 17.58 6.57 0.64
C ILE A 353 18.59 7.67 0.98
N PRO A 354 19.89 7.34 1.05
CA PRO A 354 20.91 8.30 1.46
C PRO A 354 21.12 9.40 0.39
N ALA A 355 21.49 10.61 0.83
CA ALA A 355 21.80 11.74 -0.06
C ALA A 355 22.97 11.44 -1.04
N SER A 356 23.83 10.47 -0.70
CA SER A 356 24.94 10.03 -1.55
C SER A 356 24.53 9.15 -2.74
N PHE A 357 23.28 8.67 -2.78
CA PHE A 357 22.75 7.94 -3.93
C PHE A 357 22.39 8.94 -5.04
N ASP A 358 23.08 8.83 -6.19
CA ASP A 358 23.01 9.78 -7.31
C ASP A 358 22.82 9.10 -8.68
N ALA A 359 22.36 7.84 -8.70
CA ALA A 359 22.12 7.13 -9.95
C ALA A 359 21.10 7.88 -10.85
N SER A 360 21.35 7.85 -12.15
CA SER A 360 20.47 8.48 -13.14
C SER A 360 19.12 7.78 -13.19
N HIS A 361 18.04 8.54 -13.03
CA HIS A 361 16.66 8.11 -13.19
C HIS A 361 16.12 8.68 -14.51
N ARG A 362 15.96 7.85 -15.53
CA ARG A 362 15.64 8.28 -16.89
C ARG A 362 14.14 8.28 -17.19
N MET A 363 13.41 7.39 -16.54
CA MET A 363 11.97 7.19 -16.68
C MET A 363 11.44 6.41 -15.46
N ASP A 364 10.14 6.44 -15.25
CA ASP A 364 9.50 5.64 -14.21
C ASP A 364 9.79 4.14 -14.40
N PHE A 365 10.12 3.45 -13.31
CA PHE A 365 10.46 2.02 -13.28
C PHE A 365 11.70 1.65 -14.12
N ASP A 366 12.67 2.57 -14.22
CA ASP A 366 13.97 2.30 -14.87
C ASP A 366 14.69 1.15 -14.14
N THR A 367 14.81 0.00 -14.81
CA THR A 367 15.40 -1.22 -14.25
C THR A 367 16.85 -1.02 -13.79
N GLU A 368 17.64 -0.20 -14.50
CA GLU A 368 19.04 0.08 -14.11
C GLU A 368 19.11 0.92 -12.84
N TYR A 369 18.23 1.91 -12.73
CA TYR A 369 18.05 2.71 -11.51
C TYR A 369 17.65 1.83 -10.33
N MET A 370 16.60 1.02 -10.49
CA MET A 370 16.12 0.10 -9.45
C MET A 370 17.21 -0.88 -9.00
N ARG A 371 17.99 -1.43 -9.95
CA ARG A 371 19.15 -2.30 -9.61
C ARG A 371 20.25 -1.56 -8.83
N ALA A 372 20.54 -0.32 -9.21
CA ALA A 372 21.51 0.50 -8.50
C ALA A 372 21.04 0.79 -7.06
N LEU A 373 19.76 1.18 -6.92
CA LEU A 373 19.15 1.48 -5.63
C LEU A 373 19.06 0.25 -4.71
N PHE A 374 18.68 -0.92 -5.27
CA PHE A 374 18.68 -2.20 -4.55
C PHE A 374 20.07 -2.55 -3.97
N ARG A 375 21.15 -2.29 -4.71
CA ARG A 375 22.53 -2.55 -4.25
C ARG A 375 23.04 -1.55 -3.23
N THR A 376 22.46 -0.36 -3.16
CA THR A 376 22.85 0.71 -2.22
C THR A 376 22.30 0.47 -0.83
N ALA A 377 21.18 -0.21 -0.74
CA ALA A 377 20.52 -0.56 0.51
C ALA A 377 21.17 -1.76 1.20
#